data_9ee99a745721edaad589a9607f2393a9
#
_entry.id   9ee99a745721edaad589a9607f2393a9
#
_cell.length_a   1.000
_cell.length_b   1.000
_cell.length_c   1.000
_cell.angle_alpha   90.00
_cell.angle_beta   90.00
_cell.angle_gamma   90.00
#
_symmetry.space_group_name_H-M   'P 1'
#
loop_
_entity.id
_entity.type
_entity.pdbx_description
1 polymer ?
#
loop_
_entity_poly.entity_id
_entity_poly.type
_entity_poly.pdbx_seq_one_letter_code
_entity_poly.pdbx_strand_id
1 'polypeptide(L)'
;METKTLFDSAGQLYQQTHIAHWDAVARKRDSWNGWGGHYHRRLAEIYRFLITPGQRILEIGCGQGDLLASLRPSRGLGLDFSASMLERARAKHATLEFVQADAHDLSSIEEPFDFIIFSDTINDLWDVQRALEQLRHVCAPSTRIIFNFYSGLWQLTLALAQKLNLAAPMLPQNWLTPSDLRGMLNLAGFEPIRGWQEILWPLPLGGFANKFLVRLWPFNEFALANFLIARPQPEPVKEPTVSVVIAARNESGNIKAIFERTPKMGREMELVFVEGHSRDDTYAAIEREMAAHPGSSSRLFRQTGIGKADAIRLGFEKAKGDVLMILDADTTVPPEDLPRFYEALRAGKGEFINGVRLVYPMGKKAMQGLNFLGNKFFSMAFSWILGQSIKDTLCGTKVLWKKDYGLIAANRNYFGDFDPFGDYDLIFGAAKLNLKIVDLPIRYRERTYGSTNISRWKHGMLLLRMIAFAARRIKFV
;
A
#
# COMPACT_ATOMS: atom_id res chain seq x y z
N MET A 1 33.33 -23.31 -16.24
CA MET A 1 34.26 -22.72 -15.27
C MET A 1 34.81 -21.38 -15.75
N GLU A 2 35.16 -21.23 -17.03
CA GLU A 2 35.66 -19.97 -17.60
C GLU A 2 34.67 -18.80 -17.65
N THR A 3 33.41 -19.05 -17.88
CA THR A 3 32.36 -18.00 -17.89
C THR A 3 32.15 -17.34 -16.51
N LYS A 4 32.33 -18.05 -15.42
CA LYS A 4 32.16 -17.52 -14.05
C LYS A 4 33.32 -16.58 -13.67
N THR A 5 34.53 -16.86 -14.09
CA THR A 5 35.72 -16.04 -13.86
C THR A 5 35.76 -14.75 -14.68
N LEU A 6 35.22 -14.75 -15.92
CA LEU A 6 35.10 -13.55 -16.76
C LEU A 6 34.02 -12.58 -16.20
N PHE A 7 32.93 -13.10 -15.72
CA PHE A 7 31.88 -12.30 -15.04
C PHE A 7 32.38 -11.65 -13.76
N ASP A 8 33.16 -12.39 -12.96
CA ASP A 8 33.75 -11.86 -11.71
C ASP A 8 34.75 -10.73 -11.98
N SER A 9 35.59 -10.82 -13.00
CA SER A 9 36.55 -9.77 -13.32
C SER A 9 35.92 -8.50 -13.89
N ALA A 10 34.90 -8.62 -14.73
CA ALA A 10 34.15 -7.48 -15.28
C ALA A 10 33.34 -6.77 -14.20
N GLY A 11 32.71 -7.52 -13.32
CA GLY A 11 31.98 -6.97 -12.16
C GLY A 11 32.90 -6.23 -11.18
N GLN A 12 34.08 -6.76 -10.92
CA GLN A 12 35.09 -6.10 -10.09
C GLN A 12 35.59 -4.79 -10.69
N LEU A 13 35.86 -4.77 -12.00
CA LEU A 13 36.25 -3.55 -12.70
C LEU A 13 35.14 -2.49 -12.67
N TYR A 14 33.89 -2.92 -12.90
CA TYR A 14 32.73 -2.05 -12.81
C TYR A 14 32.64 -1.42 -11.40
N GLN A 15 32.70 -2.24 -10.37
CA GLN A 15 32.64 -1.81 -8.97
C GLN A 15 33.77 -0.82 -8.62
N GLN A 16 35.03 -1.13 -8.99
CA GLN A 16 36.17 -0.23 -8.76
C GLN A 16 35.97 1.13 -9.44
N THR A 17 35.49 1.13 -10.68
CA THR A 17 35.20 2.35 -11.43
C THR A 17 34.14 3.21 -10.75
N HIS A 18 33.06 2.57 -10.24
CA HIS A 18 31.98 3.25 -9.56
C HIS A 18 32.40 3.79 -8.18
N ILE A 19 33.17 3.01 -7.41
CA ILE A 19 33.76 3.46 -6.14
C ILE A 19 34.64 4.70 -6.37
N ALA A 20 35.57 4.64 -7.32
CA ALA A 20 36.46 5.78 -7.62
C ALA A 20 35.69 7.03 -8.04
N HIS A 21 34.62 6.86 -8.83
CA HIS A 21 33.76 7.95 -9.26
C HIS A 21 33.02 8.59 -8.08
N TRP A 22 32.34 7.79 -7.24
CA TRP A 22 31.55 8.30 -6.13
C TRP A 22 32.42 8.86 -5.01
N ASP A 23 33.62 8.30 -4.78
CA ASP A 23 34.61 8.89 -3.88
C ASP A 23 35.08 10.27 -4.38
N ALA A 24 35.26 10.45 -5.68
CA ALA A 24 35.60 11.75 -6.28
C ALA A 24 34.43 12.74 -6.15
N VAL A 25 33.19 12.31 -6.33
CA VAL A 25 31.99 13.12 -6.11
C VAL A 25 31.87 13.53 -4.65
N ALA A 26 32.09 12.61 -3.71
CA ALA A 26 32.09 12.88 -2.28
C ALA A 26 33.08 13.98 -1.91
N ARG A 27 34.32 13.96 -2.43
CA ARG A 27 35.32 14.99 -2.16
C ARG A 27 34.96 16.39 -2.67
N LYS A 28 34.16 16.49 -3.73
CA LYS A 28 33.83 17.77 -4.39
C LYS A 28 32.55 18.42 -3.86
N ARG A 29 31.67 17.67 -3.19
CA ARG A 29 30.34 18.14 -2.80
C ARG A 29 30.03 17.85 -1.34
N ASP A 30 29.92 18.91 -0.54
CA ASP A 30 29.54 18.80 0.88
C ASP A 30 28.03 18.71 1.11
N SER A 31 27.23 19.10 0.12
CA SER A 31 25.77 19.04 0.20
C SER A 31 25.15 19.18 -1.18
N TRP A 32 23.90 18.74 -1.30
CA TRP A 32 23.06 18.95 -2.50
C TRP A 32 22.53 20.40 -2.56
N ASN A 33 23.40 21.39 -2.33
CA ASN A 33 23.09 22.81 -2.47
C ASN A 33 23.23 23.18 -3.96
N GLY A 34 22.23 23.84 -4.50
CA GLY A 34 22.18 24.23 -5.90
C GLY A 34 20.93 23.69 -6.61
N TRP A 35 20.94 23.69 -7.93
CA TRP A 35 19.79 23.30 -8.73
C TRP A 35 19.40 21.83 -8.53
N GLY A 36 20.35 20.91 -8.39
CA GLY A 36 20.10 19.50 -8.05
C GLY A 36 19.44 19.28 -6.69
N GLY A 37 19.57 20.23 -5.76
CA GLY A 37 18.90 20.18 -4.46
C GLY A 37 17.37 20.19 -4.53
N HIS A 38 16.77 20.72 -5.62
CA HIS A 38 15.31 20.69 -5.80
C HIS A 38 14.82 19.25 -6.05
N TYR A 39 15.55 18.48 -6.82
CA TYR A 39 15.27 17.06 -7.06
C TYR A 39 15.29 16.27 -5.74
N HIS A 40 16.37 16.34 -4.98
CA HIS A 40 16.52 15.60 -3.72
C HIS A 40 15.52 16.04 -2.65
N ARG A 41 15.20 17.34 -2.55
CA ARG A 41 14.12 17.79 -1.65
C ARG A 41 12.78 17.20 -2.02
N ARG A 42 12.45 17.15 -3.31
CA ARG A 42 11.19 16.54 -3.78
C ARG A 42 11.18 15.04 -3.51
N LEU A 43 12.29 14.32 -3.73
CA LEU A 43 12.40 12.92 -3.33
C LEU A 43 12.13 12.73 -1.82
N ALA A 44 12.79 13.52 -0.99
CA ALA A 44 12.60 13.43 0.46
C ALA A 44 11.14 13.71 0.89
N GLU A 45 10.42 14.64 0.22
CA GLU A 45 8.98 14.86 0.45
C GLU A 45 8.15 13.61 0.12
N ILE A 46 8.42 12.98 -1.03
CA ILE A 46 7.73 11.76 -1.46
C ILE A 46 7.98 10.62 -0.49
N TYR A 47 9.24 10.37 -0.11
CA TYR A 47 9.57 9.32 0.84
C TYR A 47 8.99 9.55 2.23
N ARG A 48 8.99 10.78 2.75
CA ARG A 48 8.31 11.14 4.02
C ARG A 48 6.80 10.97 3.96
N PHE A 49 6.20 11.08 2.79
CA PHE A 49 4.80 10.74 2.61
C PHE A 49 4.57 9.22 2.63
N LEU A 50 5.47 8.43 2.02
CA LEU A 50 5.35 6.98 1.91
C LEU A 50 5.67 6.26 3.23
N ILE A 51 6.64 6.78 4.00
CA ILE A 51 7.19 6.16 5.20
C ILE A 51 6.86 7.05 6.41
N THR A 52 6.16 6.48 7.38
CA THR A 52 5.89 7.16 8.64
C THR A 52 7.16 7.18 9.52
N PRO A 53 7.41 8.22 10.33
CA PRO A 53 8.51 8.24 11.28
C PRO A 53 8.50 7.03 12.24
N GLY A 54 9.67 6.65 12.75
CA GLY A 54 9.80 5.58 13.74
C GLY A 54 9.90 4.17 13.18
N GLN A 55 10.04 4.01 11.86
CA GLN A 55 10.25 2.71 11.20
C GLN A 55 11.72 2.30 11.23
N ARG A 56 11.98 0.99 11.10
CA ARG A 56 13.34 0.46 10.84
C ARG A 56 13.57 0.51 9.33
N ILE A 57 14.58 1.26 8.90
CA ILE A 57 14.81 1.55 7.48
C ILE A 57 16.23 1.16 7.09
N LEU A 58 16.34 0.40 5.99
CA LEU A 58 17.59 0.15 5.28
C LEU A 58 17.59 0.98 3.98
N GLU A 59 18.57 1.83 3.79
CA GLU A 59 18.81 2.54 2.53
C GLU A 59 20.03 1.94 1.82
N ILE A 60 19.84 1.37 0.63
CA ILE A 60 20.89 0.79 -0.18
C ILE A 60 21.37 1.84 -1.19
N GLY A 61 22.67 2.13 -1.20
CA GLY A 61 23.25 3.27 -1.91
C GLY A 61 22.91 4.59 -1.23
N CYS A 62 23.11 4.67 0.08
CA CYS A 62 22.68 5.80 0.89
C CYS A 62 23.48 7.11 0.66
N GLY A 63 24.61 7.04 -0.03
CA GLY A 63 25.50 8.18 -0.21
C GLY A 63 25.86 8.85 1.11
N GLN A 64 25.52 10.13 1.25
CA GLN A 64 25.79 10.90 2.48
C GLN A 64 24.69 10.73 3.56
N GLY A 65 23.69 9.86 3.39
CA GLY A 65 22.65 9.54 4.38
C GLY A 65 21.56 10.60 4.56
N ASP A 66 21.52 11.63 3.72
CA ASP A 66 20.59 12.76 3.88
C ASP A 66 19.11 12.36 3.73
N LEU A 67 18.80 11.43 2.83
CA LEU A 67 17.44 10.92 2.67
C LEU A 67 17.04 10.11 3.91
N LEU A 68 17.86 9.14 4.31
CA LEU A 68 17.63 8.30 5.50
C LEU A 68 17.37 9.14 6.76
N ALA A 69 18.21 10.15 6.99
CA ALA A 69 18.06 11.07 8.13
C ALA A 69 16.74 11.85 8.07
N SER A 70 16.30 12.24 6.88
CA SER A 70 15.06 13.00 6.69
C SER A 70 13.80 12.21 7.07
N LEU A 71 13.87 10.88 7.12
CA LEU A 71 12.77 9.96 7.42
C LEU A 71 12.56 9.72 8.91
N ARG A 72 13.50 10.12 9.77
CA ARG A 72 13.45 9.96 11.23
C ARG A 72 13.17 8.51 11.65
N PRO A 73 14.01 7.54 11.24
CA PRO A 73 13.82 6.15 11.59
C PRO A 73 14.00 5.90 13.08
N SER A 74 13.38 4.84 13.64
CA SER A 74 13.74 4.32 14.98
C SER A 74 15.09 3.60 14.95
N ARG A 75 15.38 2.93 13.81
CA ARG A 75 16.68 2.41 13.44
C ARG A 75 16.90 2.66 11.95
N GLY A 76 17.96 3.37 11.60
CA GLY A 76 18.34 3.67 10.22
C GLY A 76 19.70 3.10 9.91
N LEU A 77 19.76 2.18 8.93
CA LEU A 77 20.99 1.63 8.40
C LEU A 77 21.19 2.10 6.96
N GLY A 78 22.26 2.83 6.72
CA GLY A 78 22.70 3.21 5.38
C GLY A 78 23.80 2.30 4.88
N LEU A 79 23.64 1.74 3.69
CA LEU A 79 24.63 0.93 3.03
C LEU A 79 25.13 1.64 1.78
N ASP A 80 26.45 1.72 1.61
CA ASP A 80 27.10 2.24 0.41
C ASP A 80 28.44 1.55 0.20
N PHE A 81 28.89 1.43 -1.04
CA PHE A 81 30.21 0.86 -1.35
C PHE A 81 31.33 1.91 -1.26
N SER A 82 31.02 3.21 -1.30
CA SER A 82 31.99 4.31 -1.23
C SER A 82 32.35 4.65 0.23
N ALA A 83 33.58 4.39 0.61
CA ALA A 83 34.08 4.75 1.93
C ALA A 83 34.04 6.26 2.18
N SER A 84 34.33 7.08 1.18
CA SER A 84 34.30 8.55 1.28
C SER A 84 32.88 9.10 1.46
N MET A 85 31.86 8.48 0.86
CA MET A 85 30.46 8.83 1.11
C MET A 85 30.07 8.53 2.56
N LEU A 86 30.42 7.33 3.06
CA LEU A 86 30.09 6.89 4.42
C LEU A 86 30.83 7.68 5.51
N GLU A 87 32.07 8.11 5.26
CA GLU A 87 32.77 9.00 6.17
C GLU A 87 31.99 10.31 6.39
N ARG A 88 31.49 10.91 5.30
CA ARG A 88 30.67 12.12 5.36
C ARG A 88 29.30 11.86 5.98
N ALA A 89 28.70 10.71 5.68
CA ALA A 89 27.43 10.31 6.29
C ALA A 89 27.53 10.20 7.80
N ARG A 90 28.58 9.54 8.31
CA ARG A 90 28.86 9.44 9.77
C ARG A 90 29.11 10.79 10.42
N ALA A 91 29.84 11.68 9.74
CA ALA A 91 30.11 13.04 10.23
C ALA A 91 28.84 13.90 10.33
N LYS A 92 27.90 13.73 9.38
CA LYS A 92 26.64 14.50 9.34
C LYS A 92 25.55 13.94 10.25
N HIS A 93 25.44 12.62 10.35
CA HIS A 93 24.29 11.92 10.92
C HIS A 93 24.72 10.89 11.97
N ALA A 94 25.25 11.36 13.08
CA ALA A 94 25.83 10.54 14.17
C ALA A 94 24.82 9.56 14.83
N THR A 95 23.51 9.77 14.64
CA THR A 95 22.45 8.90 15.20
C THR A 95 22.07 7.75 14.28
N LEU A 96 22.64 7.68 13.07
CA LEU A 96 22.37 6.62 12.09
C LEU A 96 23.57 5.67 12.00
N GLU A 97 23.27 4.45 11.61
CA GLU A 97 24.29 3.42 11.35
C GLU A 97 24.66 3.40 9.88
N PHE A 98 25.97 3.23 9.58
CA PHE A 98 26.46 3.17 8.21
C PHE A 98 27.45 2.03 8.03
N VAL A 99 27.19 1.18 7.03
CA VAL A 99 28.00 0.00 6.72
C VAL A 99 28.52 0.10 5.29
N GLN A 100 29.82 -0.14 5.11
CA GLN A 100 30.41 -0.28 3.79
C GLN A 100 30.17 -1.70 3.29
N ALA A 101 29.30 -1.86 2.30
CA ALA A 101 29.01 -3.15 1.69
C ALA A 101 28.52 -2.95 0.24
N ASP A 102 28.50 -4.06 -0.50
CA ASP A 102 27.95 -4.12 -1.85
C ASP A 102 26.49 -4.60 -1.80
N ALA A 103 25.61 -3.98 -2.56
CA ALA A 103 24.22 -4.40 -2.71
C ALA A 103 24.04 -5.85 -3.21
N HIS A 104 25.08 -6.42 -3.85
CA HIS A 104 25.10 -7.80 -4.31
C HIS A 104 25.46 -8.83 -3.22
N ASP A 105 25.78 -8.39 -2.00
CA ASP A 105 26.04 -9.23 -0.84
C ASP A 105 25.58 -8.54 0.44
N LEU A 106 24.40 -8.91 0.93
CA LEU A 106 23.81 -8.42 2.17
C LEU A 106 23.93 -9.42 3.32
N SER A 107 24.78 -10.43 3.21
CA SER A 107 24.92 -11.53 4.20
C SER A 107 25.38 -11.04 5.58
N SER A 108 26.01 -9.88 5.64
CA SER A 108 26.44 -9.26 6.91
C SER A 108 25.31 -8.56 7.69
N ILE A 109 24.11 -8.48 7.11
CA ILE A 109 22.93 -7.83 7.71
C ILE A 109 21.95 -8.92 8.14
N GLU A 110 21.82 -9.15 9.43
CA GLU A 110 21.04 -10.27 9.97
C GLU A 110 19.58 -9.92 10.33
N GLU A 111 19.24 -8.63 10.39
CA GLU A 111 17.94 -8.19 10.87
C GLU A 111 17.01 -7.71 9.75
N PRO A 112 15.70 -8.01 9.84
CA PRO A 112 14.73 -7.51 8.89
C PRO A 112 14.36 -6.04 9.16
N PHE A 113 14.04 -5.31 8.10
CA PHE A 113 13.62 -3.92 8.11
C PHE A 113 12.14 -3.78 7.74
N ASP A 114 11.51 -2.70 8.23
CA ASP A 114 10.12 -2.38 7.86
C ASP A 114 10.07 -1.78 6.46
N PHE A 115 11.10 -0.98 6.10
CA PHE A 115 11.27 -0.42 4.76
C PHE A 115 12.70 -0.60 4.27
N ILE A 116 12.82 -0.92 2.97
CA ILE A 116 14.08 -0.95 2.23
C ILE A 116 13.96 0.04 1.09
N ILE A 117 14.97 0.89 0.90
CA ILE A 117 14.96 1.97 -0.08
C ILE A 117 16.10 1.79 -1.07
N PHE A 118 15.77 1.88 -2.37
CA PHE A 118 16.71 2.10 -3.46
C PHE A 118 16.40 3.45 -4.09
N SER A 119 17.10 4.50 -3.66
CA SER A 119 16.91 5.83 -4.21
C SER A 119 17.97 6.14 -5.26
N ASP A 120 17.58 6.13 -6.54
CA ASP A 120 18.45 6.28 -7.72
C ASP A 120 19.56 5.24 -7.86
N THR A 121 19.65 4.27 -6.95
CA THR A 121 20.75 3.30 -6.86
C THR A 121 20.63 2.18 -7.89
N ILE A 122 19.41 1.76 -8.22
CA ILE A 122 19.17 0.60 -9.10
C ILE A 122 19.72 0.82 -10.52
N ASN A 123 19.87 2.07 -10.93
CA ASN A 123 20.47 2.44 -12.21
C ASN A 123 21.99 2.17 -12.25
N ASP A 124 22.64 2.14 -11.07
CA ASP A 124 24.10 1.98 -10.91
C ASP A 124 24.53 0.57 -10.48
N LEU A 125 23.61 -0.40 -10.43
CA LEU A 125 23.94 -1.77 -10.07
C LEU A 125 24.49 -2.55 -11.25
N TRP A 126 25.53 -3.36 -11.02
CA TRP A 126 26.09 -4.27 -12.01
C TRP A 126 25.12 -5.39 -12.41
N ASP A 127 24.54 -6.05 -11.39
CA ASP A 127 23.56 -7.14 -11.55
C ASP A 127 22.35 -6.85 -10.65
N VAL A 128 21.33 -6.24 -11.27
CA VAL A 128 20.09 -5.86 -10.56
C VAL A 128 19.38 -7.09 -10.01
N GLN A 129 19.36 -8.20 -10.77
CA GLN A 129 18.67 -9.41 -10.35
C GLN A 129 19.28 -10.00 -9.07
N ARG A 130 20.63 -10.11 -9.04
CA ARG A 130 21.35 -10.60 -7.87
C ARG A 130 21.16 -9.71 -6.65
N ALA A 131 21.21 -8.40 -6.82
CA ALA A 131 20.96 -7.47 -5.71
C ALA A 131 19.54 -7.60 -5.14
N LEU A 132 18.53 -7.79 -5.99
CA LEU A 132 17.16 -8.05 -5.55
C LEU A 132 17.03 -9.39 -4.79
N GLU A 133 17.72 -10.44 -5.22
CA GLU A 133 17.69 -11.74 -4.55
C GLU A 133 18.27 -11.68 -3.12
N GLN A 134 19.28 -10.83 -2.88
CA GLN A 134 19.86 -10.61 -1.54
C GLN A 134 18.85 -10.00 -0.54
N LEU A 135 17.86 -9.25 -1.02
CA LEU A 135 16.89 -8.60 -0.14
C LEU A 135 16.07 -9.57 0.71
N ARG A 136 15.96 -10.84 0.31
CA ARG A 136 15.19 -11.83 1.06
C ARG A 136 15.69 -11.99 2.50
N HIS A 137 16.99 -11.86 2.73
CA HIS A 137 17.62 -12.03 4.05
C HIS A 137 17.26 -10.91 5.02
N VAL A 138 16.98 -9.72 4.49
CA VAL A 138 16.70 -8.50 5.28
C VAL A 138 15.22 -8.10 5.27
N CYS A 139 14.34 -8.99 4.80
CA CYS A 139 12.91 -8.78 4.71
C CYS A 139 12.12 -9.58 5.74
N ALA A 140 11.14 -8.93 6.38
CA ALA A 140 10.01 -9.58 7.04
C ALA A 140 8.81 -9.65 6.05
N PRO A 141 7.78 -10.48 6.31
CA PRO A 141 6.59 -10.53 5.45
C PRO A 141 5.87 -9.18 5.28
N SER A 142 6.04 -8.26 6.23
CA SER A 142 5.47 -6.90 6.20
C SER A 142 6.37 -5.86 5.55
N THR A 143 7.61 -6.20 5.20
CA THR A 143 8.56 -5.25 4.60
C THR A 143 8.02 -4.63 3.33
N ARG A 144 8.26 -3.33 3.15
CA ARG A 144 8.02 -2.60 1.90
C ARG A 144 9.33 -2.18 1.29
N ILE A 145 9.51 -2.51 0.01
CA ILE A 145 10.68 -2.12 -0.76
C ILE A 145 10.26 -1.01 -1.70
N ILE A 146 10.92 0.14 -1.62
CA ILE A 146 10.60 1.33 -2.41
C ILE A 146 11.77 1.63 -3.34
N PHE A 147 11.47 1.65 -4.63
CA PHE A 147 12.43 2.01 -5.67
C PHE A 147 12.05 3.36 -6.26
N ASN A 148 13.03 4.22 -6.49
CA ASN A 148 12.94 5.23 -7.52
C ASN A 148 14.14 5.12 -8.46
N PHE A 149 13.90 5.39 -9.75
CA PHE A 149 14.88 5.26 -10.81
C PHE A 149 14.52 6.16 -11.99
N TYR A 150 15.53 6.53 -12.77
CA TYR A 150 15.34 7.44 -13.89
C TYR A 150 14.58 6.80 -15.05
N SER A 151 13.73 7.61 -15.67
CA SER A 151 13.03 7.24 -16.91
C SER A 151 14.00 7.28 -18.10
N GLY A 152 13.98 6.24 -18.92
CA GLY A 152 14.79 6.16 -20.15
C GLY A 152 14.57 7.33 -21.13
N LEU A 153 13.40 7.99 -21.07
CA LEU A 153 13.13 9.19 -21.87
C LEU A 153 14.05 10.37 -21.53
N TRP A 154 14.63 10.38 -20.33
CA TRP A 154 15.53 11.44 -19.88
C TRP A 154 16.99 11.19 -20.22
N GLN A 155 17.36 10.05 -20.82
CA GLN A 155 18.74 9.70 -21.13
C GLN A 155 19.48 10.80 -21.91
N LEU A 156 18.91 11.25 -23.00
CA LEU A 156 19.50 12.31 -23.82
C LEU A 156 19.53 13.67 -23.11
N THR A 157 18.45 14.00 -22.39
CA THR A 157 18.34 15.26 -21.64
C THR A 157 19.37 15.32 -20.51
N LEU A 158 19.55 14.23 -19.76
CA LEU A 158 20.55 14.14 -18.70
C LEU A 158 21.99 14.19 -19.26
N ALA A 159 22.26 13.50 -20.37
CA ALA A 159 23.56 13.57 -21.04
C ALA A 159 23.89 15.02 -21.49
N LEU A 160 22.91 15.74 -22.02
CA LEU A 160 23.10 17.15 -22.39
C LEU A 160 23.31 18.03 -21.12
N ALA A 161 22.52 17.83 -20.08
CA ALA A 161 22.65 18.56 -18.81
C ALA A 161 24.05 18.35 -18.18
N GLN A 162 24.60 17.13 -18.26
CA GLN A 162 25.96 16.83 -17.80
C GLN A 162 27.03 17.59 -18.60
N LYS A 163 26.92 17.61 -19.95
CA LYS A 163 27.84 18.36 -20.82
C LYS A 163 27.81 19.87 -20.51
N LEU A 164 26.67 20.40 -20.09
CA LEU A 164 26.48 21.79 -19.70
C LEU A 164 26.80 22.06 -18.21
N ASN A 165 27.30 21.08 -17.45
CA ASN A 165 27.56 21.15 -16.01
C ASN A 165 26.31 21.52 -15.15
N LEU A 166 25.11 21.26 -15.68
CA LEU A 166 23.83 21.46 -14.97
C LEU A 166 23.45 20.24 -14.12
N ALA A 167 23.98 19.05 -14.44
CA ALA A 167 23.81 17.83 -13.67
C ALA A 167 25.17 17.26 -13.23
N ALA A 168 25.17 16.40 -12.22
CA ALA A 168 26.37 15.70 -11.81
C ALA A 168 26.86 14.77 -12.92
N PRO A 169 28.16 14.61 -13.11
CA PRO A 169 28.68 13.57 -13.98
C PRO A 169 28.18 12.21 -13.50
N MET A 170 27.66 11.38 -14.39
CA MET A 170 27.19 10.03 -14.12
C MET A 170 27.96 9.06 -15.00
N LEU A 171 28.22 7.87 -14.48
CA LEU A 171 28.73 6.76 -15.26
C LEU A 171 27.63 6.16 -16.15
N PRO A 172 27.95 5.28 -17.10
CA PRO A 172 26.93 4.55 -17.86
C PRO A 172 25.98 3.83 -16.91
N GLN A 173 24.68 4.04 -17.09
CA GLN A 173 23.63 3.55 -16.19
C GLN A 173 22.74 2.50 -16.86
N ASN A 174 22.07 1.71 -16.04
CA ASN A 174 20.99 0.84 -16.46
C ASN A 174 19.73 1.69 -16.72
N TRP A 175 19.17 1.62 -17.91
CA TRP A 175 17.92 2.31 -18.26
C TRP A 175 16.76 1.32 -18.19
N LEU A 176 16.37 0.98 -16.95
CA LEU A 176 15.28 0.06 -16.68
C LEU A 176 13.91 0.72 -16.92
N THR A 177 12.99 -0.05 -17.50
CA THR A 177 11.58 0.32 -17.51
C THR A 177 10.87 -0.19 -16.23
N PRO A 178 9.73 0.37 -15.86
CA PRO A 178 8.90 -0.19 -14.78
C PRO A 178 8.49 -1.66 -15.02
N SER A 179 8.41 -2.08 -16.29
CA SER A 179 8.11 -3.47 -16.66
C SER A 179 9.29 -4.41 -16.38
N ASP A 180 10.50 -3.98 -16.71
CA ASP A 180 11.73 -4.76 -16.45
C ASP A 180 11.91 -5.00 -14.96
N LEU A 181 11.77 -3.93 -14.14
CA LEU A 181 11.90 -4.05 -12.71
C LEU A 181 10.82 -4.97 -12.09
N ARG A 182 9.58 -4.91 -12.59
CA ARG A 182 8.52 -5.85 -12.16
C ARG A 182 8.87 -7.30 -12.50
N GLY A 183 9.41 -7.55 -13.69
CA GLY A 183 9.85 -8.87 -14.10
C GLY A 183 10.94 -9.42 -13.17
N MET A 184 11.99 -8.61 -12.92
CA MET A 184 13.09 -8.97 -12.03
C MET A 184 12.65 -9.20 -10.58
N LEU A 185 11.76 -8.36 -10.06
CA LEU A 185 11.16 -8.53 -8.72
C LEU A 185 10.43 -9.86 -8.61
N ASN A 186 9.60 -10.21 -9.59
CA ASN A 186 8.88 -11.48 -9.59
C ASN A 186 9.85 -12.68 -9.60
N LEU A 187 10.93 -12.62 -10.37
CA LEU A 187 11.98 -13.65 -10.39
C LEU A 187 12.71 -13.75 -9.03
N ALA A 188 12.96 -12.61 -8.38
CA ALA A 188 13.57 -12.56 -7.06
C ALA A 188 12.62 -12.93 -5.92
N GLY A 189 11.33 -13.24 -6.19
CA GLY A 189 10.34 -13.61 -5.19
C GLY A 189 9.74 -12.42 -4.43
N PHE A 190 9.62 -11.31 -5.11
CA PHE A 190 8.91 -10.13 -4.64
C PHE A 190 7.69 -9.85 -5.51
N GLU A 191 6.69 -9.22 -4.93
CA GLU A 191 5.46 -8.87 -5.59
C GLU A 191 5.30 -7.35 -5.66
N PRO A 192 5.22 -6.77 -6.88
CA PRO A 192 4.91 -5.35 -7.03
C PRO A 192 3.51 -5.01 -6.53
N ILE A 193 3.39 -3.94 -5.73
CA ILE A 193 2.10 -3.44 -5.21
C ILE A 193 1.57 -2.35 -6.12
N ARG A 194 2.36 -1.30 -6.36
CA ARG A 194 2.00 -0.17 -7.20
C ARG A 194 3.23 0.52 -7.78
N GLY A 195 3.03 1.21 -8.92
CA GLY A 195 4.05 2.05 -9.52
C GLY A 195 3.43 3.32 -10.08
N TRP A 196 4.19 4.41 -10.09
CA TRP A 196 3.78 5.71 -10.62
C TRP A 196 5.02 6.52 -11.00
N GLN A 197 4.80 7.68 -11.63
CA GLN A 197 5.85 8.61 -12.04
C GLN A 197 5.82 9.87 -11.20
N GLU A 198 7.01 10.47 -10.99
CA GLU A 198 7.22 11.69 -10.22
C GLU A 198 8.26 12.59 -10.89
N ILE A 199 8.22 13.89 -10.55
CA ILE A 199 9.20 14.89 -10.93
C ILE A 199 9.23 15.11 -12.43
N LEU A 200 8.25 15.90 -12.89
CA LEU A 200 8.20 16.38 -14.28
C LEU A 200 9.25 17.47 -14.54
N TRP A 201 9.55 18.29 -13.53
CA TRP A 201 10.51 19.38 -13.62
C TRP A 201 11.46 19.38 -12.41
N PRO A 202 12.73 18.95 -12.59
CA PRO A 202 13.68 18.77 -11.48
C PRO A 202 14.35 20.08 -11.01
N LEU A 203 14.09 21.21 -11.69
CA LEU A 203 14.70 22.50 -11.43
C LEU A 203 13.80 23.41 -10.58
N PRO A 204 14.26 24.62 -10.16
CA PRO A 204 13.42 25.61 -9.49
C PRO A 204 12.13 25.91 -10.26
N LEU A 205 11.11 26.38 -9.56
CA LEU A 205 9.78 26.72 -10.09
C LEU A 205 8.92 25.53 -10.57
N GLY A 206 9.39 24.30 -10.41
CA GLY A 206 8.67 23.07 -10.78
C GLY A 206 7.49 22.68 -9.86
N GLY A 207 7.19 23.45 -8.82
CA GLY A 207 6.21 23.06 -7.80
C GLY A 207 4.83 22.70 -8.36
N PHE A 208 4.28 23.52 -9.26
CA PHE A 208 2.99 23.24 -9.91
C PHE A 208 3.08 21.99 -10.82
N ALA A 209 4.11 21.91 -11.66
CA ALA A 209 4.30 20.78 -12.56
C ALA A 209 4.46 19.47 -11.79
N ASN A 210 5.30 19.46 -10.75
CA ASN A 210 5.60 18.26 -9.95
C ASN A 210 4.46 17.86 -8.99
N LYS A 211 3.57 18.79 -8.65
CA LYS A 211 2.44 18.50 -7.76
C LYS A 211 1.18 18.12 -8.54
N PHE A 212 0.89 18.81 -9.64
CA PHE A 212 -0.37 18.68 -10.36
C PHE A 212 -0.20 18.02 -11.74
N LEU A 213 0.64 18.57 -12.63
CA LEU A 213 0.73 18.06 -14.01
C LEU A 213 1.25 16.63 -14.07
N VAL A 214 2.25 16.29 -13.26
CA VAL A 214 2.81 14.92 -13.19
C VAL A 214 1.77 13.84 -12.82
N ARG A 215 0.61 14.23 -12.31
CA ARG A 215 -0.48 13.30 -11.97
C ARG A 215 -1.42 13.02 -13.13
N LEU A 216 -1.31 13.79 -14.22
CA LEU A 216 -2.24 13.76 -15.35
C LEU A 216 -1.58 13.12 -16.57
N TRP A 217 -2.29 12.22 -17.21
CA TRP A 217 -1.90 11.72 -18.53
C TRP A 217 -2.12 12.83 -19.57
N PRO A 218 -1.23 13.03 -20.56
CA PRO A 218 0.01 12.26 -20.82
C PRO A 218 1.26 12.81 -20.09
N PHE A 219 1.16 13.85 -19.28
CA PHE A 219 2.32 14.51 -18.66
C PHE A 219 3.15 13.59 -17.77
N ASN A 220 2.50 12.65 -17.08
CA ASN A 220 3.19 11.69 -16.23
C ASN A 220 4.23 10.84 -16.98
N GLU A 221 3.99 10.55 -18.28
CA GLU A 221 4.93 9.77 -19.11
C GLU A 221 6.26 10.50 -19.34
N PHE A 222 6.27 11.82 -19.23
CA PHE A 222 7.47 12.65 -19.35
C PHE A 222 8.19 12.90 -18.02
N ALA A 223 7.79 12.27 -16.95
CA ALA A 223 8.44 12.41 -15.65
C ALA A 223 9.85 11.81 -15.63
N LEU A 224 10.74 12.46 -14.87
CA LEU A 224 12.13 12.04 -14.70
C LEU A 224 12.26 10.74 -13.90
N ALA A 225 11.46 10.58 -12.84
CA ALA A 225 11.59 9.47 -11.91
C ALA A 225 10.38 8.54 -11.96
N ASN A 226 10.65 7.25 -12.12
CA ASN A 226 9.71 6.18 -11.89
C ASN A 226 9.78 5.73 -10.43
N PHE A 227 8.63 5.48 -9.82
CA PHE A 227 8.52 4.88 -8.49
C PHE A 227 7.84 3.52 -8.56
N LEU A 228 8.30 2.60 -7.74
CA LEU A 228 7.69 1.28 -7.58
C LEU A 228 7.78 0.85 -6.12
N ILE A 229 6.68 0.32 -5.58
CA ILE A 229 6.63 -0.34 -4.27
C ILE A 229 6.38 -1.82 -4.47
N ALA A 230 7.18 -2.64 -3.79
CA ALA A 230 7.06 -4.08 -3.76
C ALA A 230 7.02 -4.60 -2.32
N ARG A 231 6.64 -5.86 -2.18
CA ARG A 231 6.71 -6.64 -0.94
C ARG A 231 7.31 -8.02 -1.20
N PRO A 232 7.83 -8.70 -0.19
CA PRO A 232 8.15 -10.12 -0.30
C PRO A 232 6.91 -10.89 -0.76
N GLN A 233 7.10 -11.91 -1.59
CA GLN A 233 6.00 -12.79 -1.96
C GLN A 233 5.50 -13.50 -0.71
N PRO A 234 4.20 -13.34 -0.36
CA PRO A 234 3.70 -13.86 0.90
C PRO A 234 3.57 -15.38 0.88
N GLU A 235 3.86 -15.99 2.02
CA GLU A 235 3.53 -17.39 2.25
C GLU A 235 2.10 -17.52 2.78
N PRO A 236 1.37 -18.59 2.41
CA PRO A 236 0.04 -18.83 2.93
C PRO A 236 0.05 -19.03 4.45
N VAL A 237 -0.82 -18.33 5.16
CA VAL A 237 -0.99 -18.51 6.61
C VAL A 237 -1.88 -19.70 6.86
N LYS A 238 -1.44 -20.61 7.75
CA LYS A 238 -2.19 -21.82 8.08
C LYS A 238 -3.32 -21.51 9.07
N GLU A 239 -4.55 -21.64 8.62
CA GLU A 239 -5.79 -21.60 9.41
C GLU A 239 -5.88 -20.46 10.46
N PRO A 240 -5.74 -19.18 10.07
CA PRO A 240 -5.92 -18.07 11.00
C PRO A 240 -7.35 -18.05 11.55
N THR A 241 -7.52 -17.52 12.78
CA THR A 241 -8.84 -17.34 13.40
C THR A 241 -9.60 -16.18 12.74
N VAL A 242 -10.94 -16.26 12.74
CA VAL A 242 -11.80 -15.33 11.99
C VAL A 242 -12.83 -14.66 12.89
N SER A 243 -12.98 -13.36 12.78
CA SER A 243 -14.13 -12.62 13.31
C SER A 243 -14.94 -12.03 12.15
N VAL A 244 -16.18 -12.46 12.02
CA VAL A 244 -17.15 -11.88 11.09
C VAL A 244 -17.96 -10.84 11.85
N VAL A 245 -17.81 -9.57 11.47
CA VAL A 245 -18.50 -8.42 12.10
C VAL A 245 -19.72 -8.06 11.28
N ILE A 246 -20.86 -8.02 11.95
CA ILE A 246 -22.18 -7.76 11.38
C ILE A 246 -22.79 -6.54 12.04
N ALA A 247 -22.84 -5.41 11.32
CA ALA A 247 -23.57 -4.22 11.73
C ALA A 247 -25.06 -4.41 11.37
N ALA A 248 -25.92 -4.56 12.39
CA ALA A 248 -27.34 -4.85 12.20
C ALA A 248 -28.21 -3.70 12.69
N ARG A 249 -29.06 -3.18 11.77
CA ARG A 249 -30.07 -2.16 12.11
C ARG A 249 -31.32 -2.34 11.28
N ASN A 250 -32.45 -2.67 11.94
CA ASN A 250 -33.72 -2.99 11.30
C ASN A 250 -33.60 -4.18 10.32
N GLU A 251 -32.98 -5.26 10.78
CA GLU A 251 -32.67 -6.45 9.96
C GLU A 251 -33.15 -7.74 10.67
N SER A 252 -34.14 -7.67 11.54
CA SER A 252 -34.63 -8.82 12.33
C SER A 252 -34.96 -10.04 11.49
N GLY A 253 -35.50 -9.87 10.28
CA GLY A 253 -35.86 -10.95 9.36
C GLY A 253 -34.66 -11.66 8.70
N ASN A 254 -33.46 -11.08 8.75
CA ASN A 254 -32.27 -11.63 8.13
C ASN A 254 -31.35 -12.38 9.12
N ILE A 255 -31.53 -12.18 10.44
CA ILE A 255 -30.61 -12.68 11.47
C ILE A 255 -30.50 -14.21 11.44
N LYS A 256 -31.62 -14.93 11.35
CA LYS A 256 -31.63 -16.39 11.26
C LYS A 256 -30.79 -16.87 10.06
N ALA A 257 -30.98 -16.28 8.89
CA ALA A 257 -30.23 -16.64 7.70
C ALA A 257 -28.71 -16.44 7.84
N ILE A 258 -28.27 -15.44 8.60
CA ILE A 258 -26.85 -15.21 8.88
C ILE A 258 -26.27 -16.38 9.67
N PHE A 259 -26.94 -16.84 10.73
CA PHE A 259 -26.48 -17.97 11.52
C PHE A 259 -26.44 -19.28 10.72
N GLU A 260 -27.50 -19.56 9.94
CA GLU A 260 -27.64 -20.80 9.19
C GLU A 260 -26.71 -20.89 7.97
N ARG A 261 -26.42 -19.75 7.33
CA ARG A 261 -25.77 -19.69 6.02
C ARG A 261 -24.30 -19.27 6.07
N THR A 262 -23.80 -18.79 7.21
CA THR A 262 -22.38 -18.41 7.31
C THR A 262 -21.51 -19.65 7.48
N PRO A 263 -20.67 -20.02 6.48
CA PRO A 263 -19.84 -21.21 6.57
C PRO A 263 -18.74 -21.04 7.62
N LYS A 264 -18.31 -22.14 8.23
CA LYS A 264 -17.15 -22.15 9.12
C LYS A 264 -15.87 -21.87 8.34
N MET A 265 -15.00 -21.03 8.90
CA MET A 265 -13.72 -20.61 8.31
C MET A 265 -12.63 -20.60 9.39
N GLY A 266 -11.40 -20.95 8.98
CA GLY A 266 -10.26 -20.95 9.89
C GLY A 266 -10.34 -21.97 11.02
N ARG A 267 -9.36 -21.90 11.92
CA ARG A 267 -9.29 -22.78 13.09
C ARG A 267 -10.44 -22.51 14.08
N GLU A 268 -10.78 -21.26 14.26
CA GLU A 268 -11.87 -20.77 15.09
C GLU A 268 -12.55 -19.60 14.41
N MET A 269 -13.86 -19.49 14.52
CA MET A 269 -14.64 -18.41 13.96
C MET A 269 -15.64 -17.90 14.98
N GLU A 270 -15.80 -16.58 15.06
CA GLU A 270 -16.84 -15.92 15.82
C GLU A 270 -17.70 -14.98 14.95
N LEU A 271 -18.97 -14.85 15.30
CA LEU A 271 -19.88 -13.83 14.78
C LEU A 271 -19.98 -12.69 15.79
N VAL A 272 -19.63 -11.47 15.38
CA VAL A 272 -19.67 -10.27 16.23
C VAL A 272 -20.78 -9.35 15.73
N PHE A 273 -21.93 -9.40 16.37
CA PHE A 273 -23.05 -8.52 16.06
C PHE A 273 -22.92 -7.19 16.79
N VAL A 274 -23.13 -6.11 16.06
CA VAL A 274 -23.26 -4.76 16.62
C VAL A 274 -24.61 -4.18 16.21
N GLU A 275 -25.51 -4.08 17.15
CA GLU A 275 -26.87 -3.59 16.95
C GLU A 275 -26.91 -2.07 17.01
N GLY A 276 -27.52 -1.44 15.99
CA GLY A 276 -27.45 -0.01 15.70
C GLY A 276 -28.74 0.76 16.01
N HIS A 277 -29.31 0.65 17.20
CA HIS A 277 -30.52 1.36 17.61
C HIS A 277 -31.73 1.09 16.69
N SER A 278 -32.03 -0.18 16.46
CA SER A 278 -33.17 -0.64 15.65
C SER A 278 -34.51 -0.21 16.23
N ARG A 279 -35.48 -0.07 15.33
CA ARG A 279 -36.88 0.20 15.71
C ARG A 279 -37.74 -1.07 15.71
N ASP A 280 -37.21 -2.13 15.10
CA ASP A 280 -37.78 -3.49 15.12
C ASP A 280 -37.07 -4.36 16.18
N ASP A 281 -37.41 -5.65 16.23
CA ASP A 281 -36.85 -6.60 17.22
C ASP A 281 -35.50 -7.22 16.79
N THR A 282 -34.69 -6.48 16.05
CA THR A 282 -33.37 -6.97 15.62
C THR A 282 -32.51 -7.45 16.79
N TYR A 283 -32.44 -6.71 17.90
CA TYR A 283 -31.69 -7.09 19.09
C TYR A 283 -32.15 -8.42 19.66
N ALA A 284 -33.46 -8.54 19.90
CA ALA A 284 -34.07 -9.75 20.44
C ALA A 284 -33.98 -10.93 19.46
N ALA A 285 -34.01 -10.68 18.15
CA ALA A 285 -33.78 -11.70 17.13
C ALA A 285 -32.36 -12.26 17.20
N ILE A 286 -31.35 -11.40 17.40
CA ILE A 286 -29.95 -11.86 17.57
C ILE A 286 -29.84 -12.71 18.84
N GLU A 287 -30.39 -12.28 19.98
CA GLU A 287 -30.34 -13.05 21.23
C GLU A 287 -31.01 -14.42 21.10
N ARG A 288 -32.17 -14.50 20.42
CA ARG A 288 -32.86 -15.78 20.15
C ARG A 288 -32.00 -16.74 19.31
N GLU A 289 -31.40 -16.20 18.24
CA GLU A 289 -30.56 -17.05 17.35
C GLU A 289 -29.25 -17.45 18.03
N MET A 290 -28.65 -16.63 18.86
CA MET A 290 -27.51 -17.00 19.70
C MET A 290 -27.85 -18.17 20.63
N ALA A 291 -29.01 -18.13 21.27
CA ALA A 291 -29.52 -19.21 22.13
C ALA A 291 -29.83 -20.49 21.34
N ALA A 292 -30.35 -20.36 20.12
CA ALA A 292 -30.66 -21.49 19.23
C ALA A 292 -29.40 -22.16 18.63
N HIS A 293 -28.27 -21.46 18.58
CA HIS A 293 -27.02 -21.94 17.99
C HIS A 293 -25.85 -21.95 19.01
N PRO A 294 -25.94 -22.71 20.13
CA PRO A 294 -24.93 -22.69 21.20
C PRO A 294 -23.54 -23.16 20.76
N GLY A 295 -23.45 -23.86 19.64
CA GLY A 295 -22.18 -24.29 19.03
C GLY A 295 -21.52 -23.23 18.15
N SER A 296 -22.17 -22.09 17.92
CA SER A 296 -21.60 -20.95 17.20
C SER A 296 -21.05 -19.94 18.21
N SER A 297 -19.76 -19.65 18.13
CA SER A 297 -19.18 -18.57 18.93
C SER A 297 -19.75 -17.24 18.41
N SER A 298 -20.64 -16.63 19.20
CA SER A 298 -21.30 -15.38 18.82
C SER A 298 -21.35 -14.39 19.98
N ARG A 299 -21.24 -13.11 19.67
CA ARG A 299 -21.31 -12.01 20.65
C ARG A 299 -22.14 -10.87 20.11
N LEU A 300 -22.89 -10.24 21.02
CA LEU A 300 -23.76 -9.12 20.70
C LEU A 300 -23.34 -7.88 21.49
N PHE A 301 -23.22 -6.77 20.81
CA PHE A 301 -22.93 -5.45 21.38
C PHE A 301 -23.96 -4.43 20.91
N ARG A 302 -24.26 -3.47 21.77
CA ARG A 302 -25.02 -2.29 21.37
C ARG A 302 -24.07 -1.18 20.92
N GLN A 303 -24.36 -0.58 19.79
CA GLN A 303 -23.63 0.58 19.30
C GLN A 303 -23.78 1.75 20.27
N THR A 304 -22.69 2.48 20.50
CA THR A 304 -22.70 3.68 21.36
C THR A 304 -22.90 4.97 20.56
N GLY A 305 -22.40 4.99 19.33
CA GLY A 305 -22.52 6.10 18.39
C GLY A 305 -23.63 5.92 17.37
N ILE A 306 -23.46 6.49 16.19
CA ILE A 306 -24.46 6.49 15.12
C ILE A 306 -23.79 6.11 13.78
N GLY A 307 -24.48 5.26 13.00
CA GLY A 307 -24.09 4.92 11.64
C GLY A 307 -23.24 3.65 11.51
N LYS A 308 -23.13 3.14 10.29
CA LYS A 308 -22.45 1.87 10.00
C LYS A 308 -20.96 1.90 10.39
N ALA A 309 -20.29 3.03 10.16
CA ALA A 309 -18.88 3.19 10.48
C ALA A 309 -18.56 2.92 11.95
N ASP A 310 -19.35 3.53 12.86
CA ASP A 310 -19.19 3.36 14.29
C ASP A 310 -19.45 1.90 14.72
N ALA A 311 -20.50 1.28 14.18
CA ALA A 311 -20.79 -0.13 14.45
C ALA A 311 -19.65 -1.06 14.00
N ILE A 312 -19.08 -0.88 12.82
CA ILE A 312 -17.96 -1.67 12.33
C ILE A 312 -16.70 -1.45 13.19
N ARG A 313 -16.41 -0.20 13.57
CA ARG A 313 -15.27 0.14 14.45
C ARG A 313 -15.38 -0.56 15.80
N LEU A 314 -16.57 -0.49 16.42
CA LEU A 314 -16.84 -1.21 17.68
C LEU A 314 -16.69 -2.72 17.51
N GLY A 315 -17.26 -3.28 16.44
CA GLY A 315 -17.15 -4.70 16.13
C GLY A 315 -15.69 -5.14 15.96
N PHE A 316 -14.88 -4.39 15.22
CA PHE A 316 -13.47 -4.68 15.02
C PHE A 316 -12.64 -4.53 16.30
N GLU A 317 -12.96 -3.57 17.17
CA GLU A 317 -12.34 -3.43 18.49
C GLU A 317 -12.61 -4.66 19.36
N LYS A 318 -13.86 -5.16 19.37
CA LYS A 318 -14.28 -6.31 20.16
C LYS A 318 -13.88 -7.65 19.53
N ALA A 319 -13.55 -7.70 18.25
CA ALA A 319 -13.16 -8.90 17.54
C ALA A 319 -11.88 -9.54 18.12
N LYS A 320 -11.83 -10.88 18.17
CA LYS A 320 -10.69 -11.65 18.69
C LYS A 320 -9.86 -12.31 17.60
N GLY A 321 -10.47 -12.57 16.44
CA GLY A 321 -9.84 -13.28 15.32
C GLY A 321 -8.66 -12.51 14.70
N ASP A 322 -7.76 -13.26 14.08
CA ASP A 322 -6.62 -12.72 13.30
C ASP A 322 -7.09 -12.04 12.03
N VAL A 323 -8.20 -12.53 11.45
CA VAL A 323 -8.85 -12.02 10.25
C VAL A 323 -10.15 -11.32 10.66
N LEU A 324 -10.30 -10.08 10.18
CA LEU A 324 -11.51 -9.29 10.33
C LEU A 324 -12.27 -9.27 9.01
N MET A 325 -13.57 -9.61 9.05
CA MET A 325 -14.45 -9.63 7.89
C MET A 325 -15.71 -8.84 8.18
N ILE A 326 -16.19 -8.06 7.22
CA ILE A 326 -17.49 -7.37 7.29
C ILE A 326 -18.52 -8.17 6.48
N LEU A 327 -19.63 -8.52 7.11
CA LEU A 327 -20.83 -9.04 6.48
C LEU A 327 -21.98 -8.07 6.69
N ASP A 328 -22.55 -7.55 5.61
CA ASP A 328 -23.75 -6.73 5.69
C ASP A 328 -24.96 -7.59 6.12
N ALA A 329 -25.70 -7.13 7.14
CA ALA A 329 -26.81 -7.88 7.73
C ALA A 329 -28.00 -8.09 6.77
N ASP A 330 -28.05 -7.35 5.65
CA ASP A 330 -29.07 -7.50 4.61
C ASP A 330 -28.86 -8.72 3.68
N THR A 331 -27.76 -9.47 3.88
CA THR A 331 -27.35 -10.65 3.13
C THR A 331 -27.35 -10.50 1.60
N THR A 332 -27.27 -9.25 1.10
CA THR A 332 -27.16 -8.95 -0.33
C THR A 332 -25.84 -9.47 -0.91
N VAL A 333 -24.78 -9.53 -0.08
CA VAL A 333 -23.61 -10.39 -0.31
C VAL A 333 -23.88 -11.72 0.36
N PRO A 334 -23.94 -12.83 -0.38
CA PRO A 334 -24.20 -14.15 0.22
C PRO A 334 -23.15 -14.50 1.26
N PRO A 335 -23.55 -14.90 2.50
CA PRO A 335 -22.59 -15.38 3.51
C PRO A 335 -21.72 -16.53 3.00
N GLU A 336 -22.23 -17.33 2.07
CA GLU A 336 -21.53 -18.45 1.42
C GLU A 336 -20.33 -18.00 0.57
N ASP A 337 -20.22 -16.74 0.21
CA ASP A 337 -19.06 -16.20 -0.52
C ASP A 337 -17.88 -15.84 0.41
N LEU A 338 -18.09 -15.71 1.72
CA LEU A 338 -17.04 -15.32 2.68
C LEU A 338 -15.80 -16.24 2.65
N PRO A 339 -15.89 -17.57 2.50
CA PRO A 339 -14.71 -18.43 2.41
C PRO A 339 -13.76 -18.04 1.27
N ARG A 340 -14.27 -17.49 0.17
CA ARG A 340 -13.43 -17.02 -0.97
C ARG A 340 -12.56 -15.83 -0.57
N PHE A 341 -13.08 -14.93 0.26
CA PHE A 341 -12.34 -13.79 0.80
C PHE A 341 -11.29 -14.26 1.81
N TYR A 342 -11.67 -15.17 2.69
CA TYR A 342 -10.76 -15.79 3.65
C TYR A 342 -9.59 -16.46 2.94
N GLU A 343 -9.87 -17.29 1.92
CA GLU A 343 -8.84 -17.96 1.13
C GLU A 343 -7.93 -16.97 0.39
N ALA A 344 -8.48 -15.90 -0.18
CA ALA A 344 -7.69 -14.89 -0.87
C ALA A 344 -6.72 -14.19 0.09
N LEU A 345 -7.17 -13.86 1.32
CA LEU A 345 -6.35 -13.21 2.33
C LEU A 345 -5.27 -14.16 2.88
N ARG A 346 -5.65 -15.37 3.34
CA ARG A 346 -4.71 -16.33 3.93
C ARG A 346 -3.66 -16.83 2.95
N ALA A 347 -4.04 -16.96 1.66
CA ALA A 347 -3.11 -17.32 0.57
C ALA A 347 -2.21 -16.15 0.14
N GLY A 348 -2.31 -14.99 0.80
CA GLY A 348 -1.47 -13.82 0.51
C GLY A 348 -1.78 -13.12 -0.80
N LYS A 349 -2.91 -13.39 -1.48
CA LYS A 349 -3.25 -12.73 -2.75
C LYS A 349 -3.38 -11.21 -2.60
N GLY A 350 -3.84 -10.75 -1.43
CA GLY A 350 -3.88 -9.37 -0.99
C GLY A 350 -3.76 -9.27 0.51
N GLU A 351 -3.52 -8.08 1.03
CA GLU A 351 -3.53 -7.77 2.47
C GLU A 351 -4.85 -7.09 2.87
N PHE A 352 -5.56 -6.59 1.87
CA PHE A 352 -6.90 -6.05 1.97
C PHE A 352 -7.74 -6.58 0.80
N ILE A 353 -8.77 -7.39 1.08
CA ILE A 353 -9.65 -7.96 0.06
C ILE A 353 -10.94 -7.17 0.02
N ASN A 354 -11.22 -6.58 -1.14
CA ASN A 354 -12.37 -5.73 -1.38
C ASN A 354 -13.43 -6.46 -2.20
N GLY A 355 -14.67 -6.54 -1.73
CA GLY A 355 -15.76 -7.09 -2.50
C GLY A 355 -16.15 -6.20 -3.69
N VAL A 356 -16.47 -6.81 -4.83
CA VAL A 356 -16.87 -6.09 -6.05
C VAL A 356 -18.16 -6.66 -6.62
N ARG A 357 -19.21 -5.83 -6.68
CA ARG A 357 -20.53 -6.18 -7.20
C ARG A 357 -20.67 -5.96 -8.70
N LEU A 358 -19.81 -5.13 -9.29
CA LEU A 358 -19.97 -4.56 -10.63
C LEU A 358 -19.44 -5.47 -11.76
N VAL A 359 -19.00 -6.69 -11.46
CA VAL A 359 -18.40 -7.61 -12.45
C VAL A 359 -19.44 -8.56 -13.04
N TYR A 360 -20.33 -9.09 -12.20
CA TYR A 360 -21.37 -10.02 -12.66
C TYR A 360 -22.68 -9.30 -12.99
N PRO A 361 -23.50 -9.87 -13.90
CA PRO A 361 -24.83 -9.35 -14.14
C PRO A 361 -25.65 -9.32 -12.85
N MET A 362 -26.27 -8.19 -12.57
CA MET A 362 -27.14 -7.98 -11.42
C MET A 362 -28.61 -8.09 -11.84
N GLY A 363 -29.49 -8.50 -10.95
CA GLY A 363 -30.92 -8.48 -11.17
C GLY A 363 -31.42 -7.08 -11.55
N LYS A 364 -32.48 -7.00 -12.37
CA LYS A 364 -32.98 -5.71 -12.92
C LYS A 364 -33.32 -4.65 -11.85
N LYS A 365 -33.60 -5.07 -10.60
CA LYS A 365 -33.91 -4.20 -9.47
C LYS A 365 -32.69 -3.91 -8.57
N ALA A 366 -31.60 -4.66 -8.70
CA ALA A 366 -30.46 -4.57 -7.78
C ALA A 366 -29.64 -3.28 -7.98
N MET A 367 -29.54 -2.77 -9.21
CA MET A 367 -28.87 -1.50 -9.48
C MET A 367 -29.46 -0.81 -10.72
N GLN A 368 -29.90 0.45 -10.57
CA GLN A 368 -30.40 1.25 -11.68
C GLN A 368 -29.24 1.84 -12.50
N GLY A 369 -29.41 2.06 -13.81
CA GLY A 369 -28.35 2.46 -14.75
C GLY A 369 -27.52 3.68 -14.33
N LEU A 370 -28.13 4.72 -13.75
CA LEU A 370 -27.41 5.90 -13.23
C LEU A 370 -26.49 5.55 -12.05
N ASN A 371 -26.90 4.62 -11.18
CA ASN A 371 -26.05 4.18 -10.07
C ASN A 371 -24.83 3.38 -10.58
N PHE A 372 -25.00 2.62 -11.66
CA PHE A 372 -23.90 1.91 -12.29
C PHE A 372 -22.84 2.89 -12.87
N LEU A 373 -23.28 3.91 -13.62
CA LEU A 373 -22.38 4.94 -14.16
C LEU A 373 -21.67 5.71 -13.03
N GLY A 374 -22.40 6.10 -11.99
CA GLY A 374 -21.83 6.75 -10.82
C GLY A 374 -20.77 5.88 -10.14
N ASN A 375 -21.06 4.62 -9.89
CA ASN A 375 -20.09 3.69 -9.29
C ASN A 375 -18.85 3.49 -10.16
N LYS A 376 -18.98 3.43 -11.48
CA LYS A 376 -17.84 3.35 -12.42
C LYS A 376 -16.98 4.61 -12.34
N PHE A 377 -17.59 5.79 -12.32
CA PHE A 377 -16.85 7.05 -12.16
C PHE A 377 -16.08 7.08 -10.83
N PHE A 378 -16.72 6.77 -9.71
CA PHE A 378 -16.07 6.73 -8.40
C PHE A 378 -14.96 5.69 -8.35
N SER A 379 -15.19 4.51 -8.91
CA SER A 379 -14.19 3.45 -9.03
C SER A 379 -12.93 3.93 -9.78
N MET A 380 -13.09 4.58 -10.92
CA MET A 380 -11.98 5.13 -11.71
C MET A 380 -11.24 6.23 -10.94
N ALA A 381 -11.98 7.17 -10.32
CA ALA A 381 -11.40 8.25 -9.55
C ALA A 381 -10.58 7.74 -8.36
N PHE A 382 -11.12 6.80 -7.58
CA PHE A 382 -10.40 6.22 -6.44
C PHE A 382 -9.22 5.35 -6.88
N SER A 383 -9.35 4.55 -7.95
CA SER A 383 -8.21 3.79 -8.49
C SER A 383 -7.06 4.70 -8.91
N TRP A 384 -7.37 5.82 -9.57
CA TRP A 384 -6.38 6.84 -9.93
C TRP A 384 -5.74 7.51 -8.72
N ILE A 385 -6.53 7.87 -7.68
CA ILE A 385 -6.02 8.50 -6.47
C ILE A 385 -5.09 7.55 -5.70
N LEU A 386 -5.51 6.29 -5.51
CA LEU A 386 -4.82 5.33 -4.67
C LEU A 386 -3.68 4.61 -5.39
N GLY A 387 -3.65 4.67 -6.74
CA GLY A 387 -2.64 3.99 -7.55
C GLY A 387 -2.76 2.46 -7.52
N GLN A 388 -3.91 1.93 -7.08
CA GLN A 388 -4.28 0.52 -7.12
C GLN A 388 -5.70 0.38 -7.66
N SER A 389 -6.01 -0.73 -8.34
CA SER A 389 -7.36 -0.98 -8.88
C SER A 389 -8.38 -1.17 -7.75
N ILE A 390 -9.44 -0.36 -7.75
CA ILE A 390 -10.60 -0.50 -6.86
C ILE A 390 -11.85 -0.37 -7.72
N LYS A 391 -12.51 -1.50 -7.98
CA LYS A 391 -13.66 -1.54 -8.90
C LYS A 391 -14.99 -1.24 -8.24
N ASP A 392 -15.08 -1.35 -6.92
CA ASP A 392 -16.29 -1.03 -6.15
C ASP A 392 -15.92 -0.46 -4.78
N THR A 393 -16.27 0.76 -4.53
CA THR A 393 -15.96 1.45 -3.27
C THR A 393 -17.08 1.32 -2.23
N LEU A 394 -18.28 0.90 -2.66
CA LEU A 394 -19.49 0.85 -1.85
C LEU A 394 -19.94 -0.59 -1.50
N CYS A 395 -19.18 -1.61 -1.86
CA CYS A 395 -19.43 -2.96 -1.37
C CYS A 395 -19.02 -3.04 0.10
N GLY A 396 -19.92 -3.42 0.99
CA GLY A 396 -19.64 -3.47 2.42
C GLY A 396 -18.67 -4.58 2.82
N THR A 397 -18.54 -5.64 2.02
CA THR A 397 -17.63 -6.75 2.35
C THR A 397 -16.18 -6.36 2.16
N LYS A 398 -15.47 -6.25 3.27
CA LYS A 398 -14.04 -5.97 3.36
C LYS A 398 -13.41 -7.00 4.27
N VAL A 399 -12.22 -7.49 3.90
CA VAL A 399 -11.49 -8.49 4.68
C VAL A 399 -10.03 -8.09 4.79
N LEU A 400 -9.50 -8.08 6.01
CA LEU A 400 -8.12 -7.67 6.29
C LEU A 400 -7.59 -8.34 7.56
N TRP A 401 -6.29 -8.26 7.76
CA TRP A 401 -5.68 -8.72 8.99
C TRP A 401 -5.96 -7.76 10.15
N LYS A 402 -6.25 -8.30 11.35
CA LYS A 402 -6.45 -7.50 12.56
C LYS A 402 -5.25 -6.61 12.89
N LYS A 403 -4.03 -7.11 12.68
CA LYS A 403 -2.80 -6.31 12.85
C LYS A 403 -2.79 -5.08 11.97
N ASP A 404 -3.18 -5.21 10.69
CA ASP A 404 -3.20 -4.10 9.73
C ASP A 404 -4.33 -3.12 10.06
N TYR A 405 -5.48 -3.62 10.51
CA TYR A 405 -6.53 -2.75 11.07
C TYR A 405 -6.05 -1.94 12.27
N GLY A 406 -5.25 -2.55 13.16
CA GLY A 406 -4.66 -1.83 14.30
C GLY A 406 -3.82 -0.63 13.86
N LEU A 407 -3.03 -0.77 12.80
CA LEU A 407 -2.25 0.32 12.20
C LEU A 407 -3.15 1.38 11.54
N ILE A 408 -4.21 0.97 10.84
CA ILE A 408 -5.20 1.88 10.25
C ILE A 408 -5.89 2.68 11.36
N ALA A 409 -6.34 2.03 12.42
CA ALA A 409 -7.03 2.65 13.54
C ALA A 409 -6.14 3.67 14.28
N ALA A 410 -4.88 3.33 14.53
CA ALA A 410 -3.90 4.21 15.18
C ALA A 410 -3.61 5.48 14.36
N ASN A 411 -3.70 5.39 13.02
CA ASN A 411 -3.43 6.50 12.12
C ASN A 411 -4.69 7.19 11.57
N ARG A 412 -5.87 6.91 12.12
CA ARG A 412 -7.16 7.44 11.64
C ARG A 412 -7.21 8.96 11.61
N ASN A 413 -6.57 9.63 12.56
CA ASN A 413 -6.51 11.09 12.64
C ASN A 413 -5.89 11.74 11.38
N TYR A 414 -5.11 11.00 10.59
CA TYR A 414 -4.58 11.49 9.32
C TYR A 414 -5.68 11.84 8.31
N PHE A 415 -6.76 11.05 8.29
CA PHE A 415 -7.91 11.26 7.40
C PHE A 415 -9.06 12.01 8.08
N GLY A 416 -9.03 12.13 9.40
CA GLY A 416 -10.13 12.75 10.17
C GLY A 416 -11.36 11.86 10.29
N ASP A 417 -12.36 12.34 11.04
CA ASP A 417 -13.60 11.61 11.29
C ASP A 417 -14.68 11.96 10.25
N PHE A 418 -14.39 11.61 9.00
CA PHE A 418 -15.16 12.07 7.83
C PHE A 418 -15.99 10.97 7.15
N ASP A 419 -15.77 9.68 7.50
CA ASP A 419 -16.38 8.55 6.81
C ASP A 419 -17.67 8.06 7.49
N PRO A 420 -18.85 8.34 6.93
CA PRO A 420 -20.13 7.85 7.49
C PRO A 420 -20.42 6.38 7.15
N PHE A 421 -19.70 5.79 6.20
CA PHE A 421 -19.93 4.43 5.71
C PHE A 421 -19.01 3.39 6.37
N GLY A 422 -17.85 3.79 6.91
CA GLY A 422 -16.83 2.90 7.45
C GLY A 422 -16.00 2.15 6.42
N ASP A 423 -16.27 2.37 5.14
CA ASP A 423 -15.59 1.69 4.03
C ASP A 423 -14.35 2.44 3.57
N TYR A 424 -14.38 3.78 3.57
CA TYR A 424 -13.31 4.63 3.03
C TYR A 424 -12.15 4.79 3.98
N ASP A 425 -12.42 4.86 5.26
CA ASP A 425 -11.45 4.81 6.35
C ASP A 425 -10.51 3.60 6.18
N LEU A 426 -11.10 2.42 5.89
CA LEU A 426 -10.36 1.19 5.67
C LEU A 426 -9.57 1.22 4.34
N ILE A 427 -10.21 1.64 3.24
CA ILE A 427 -9.57 1.70 1.90
C ILE A 427 -8.41 2.70 1.89
N PHE A 428 -8.62 3.91 2.43
CA PHE A 428 -7.60 4.95 2.47
C PHE A 428 -6.46 4.58 3.42
N GLY A 429 -6.79 3.99 4.58
CA GLY A 429 -5.82 3.48 5.53
C GLY A 429 -4.95 2.38 4.90
N ALA A 430 -5.56 1.41 4.24
CA ALA A 430 -4.85 0.34 3.54
C ALA A 430 -3.91 0.90 2.46
N ALA A 431 -4.38 1.85 1.64
CA ALA A 431 -3.55 2.49 0.61
C ALA A 431 -2.41 3.32 1.20
N LYS A 432 -2.63 4.03 2.30
CA LYS A 432 -1.60 4.82 3.01
C LYS A 432 -0.51 3.94 3.62
N LEU A 433 -0.88 2.77 4.12
CA LEU A 433 0.06 1.77 4.63
C LEU A 433 0.74 0.95 3.52
N ASN A 434 0.46 1.27 2.25
CA ASN A 434 0.95 0.52 1.10
C ASN A 434 0.58 -0.97 1.16
N LEU A 435 -0.60 -1.32 1.70
CA LEU A 435 -1.12 -2.67 1.66
C LEU A 435 -1.55 -3.01 0.22
N LYS A 436 -1.37 -4.26 -0.16
CA LYS A 436 -1.88 -4.75 -1.44
C LYS A 436 -3.39 -4.95 -1.36
N ILE A 437 -4.13 -4.16 -2.13
CA ILE A 437 -5.58 -4.23 -2.25
C ILE A 437 -5.93 -5.14 -3.41
N VAL A 438 -6.83 -6.11 -3.19
CA VAL A 438 -7.32 -7.03 -4.22
C VAL A 438 -8.84 -7.03 -4.27
N ASP A 439 -9.37 -6.82 -5.46
CA ASP A 439 -10.80 -6.88 -5.74
C ASP A 439 -11.26 -8.31 -5.98
N LEU A 440 -12.27 -8.77 -5.22
CA LEU A 440 -12.87 -10.08 -5.37
C LEU A 440 -14.33 -9.95 -5.85
N PRO A 441 -14.65 -10.42 -7.06
CA PRO A 441 -16.01 -10.35 -7.61
C PRO A 441 -16.99 -11.25 -6.86
N ILE A 442 -18.17 -10.71 -6.58
CA ILE A 442 -19.29 -11.40 -5.93
C ILE A 442 -20.57 -11.28 -6.76
N ARG A 443 -21.47 -12.24 -6.60
CA ARG A 443 -22.84 -12.16 -7.15
C ARG A 443 -23.75 -11.46 -6.15
N TYR A 444 -24.00 -10.19 -6.40
CA TYR A 444 -24.88 -9.37 -5.57
C TYR A 444 -26.34 -9.80 -5.75
N ARG A 445 -27.02 -10.10 -4.64
CA ARG A 445 -28.43 -10.53 -4.62
C ARG A 445 -29.36 -9.36 -4.29
N GLU A 446 -30.61 -9.49 -4.67
CA GLU A 446 -31.64 -8.54 -4.25
C GLU A 446 -31.92 -8.71 -2.76
N ARG A 447 -32.16 -7.60 -2.08
CA ARG A 447 -32.54 -7.59 -0.66
C ARG A 447 -33.88 -8.27 -0.50
N THR A 448 -33.99 -9.14 0.50
CA THR A 448 -35.23 -9.88 0.82
C THR A 448 -36.04 -9.25 1.94
N TYR A 449 -35.41 -8.48 2.85
CA TYR A 449 -36.02 -7.84 3.99
C TYR A 449 -35.50 -6.41 4.17
N GLY A 450 -36.33 -5.50 4.72
CA GLY A 450 -35.95 -4.12 5.01
C GLY A 450 -35.95 -3.19 3.79
N SER A 451 -35.55 -1.93 4.02
CA SER A 451 -35.47 -0.89 3.00
C SER A 451 -34.06 -0.29 2.91
N THR A 452 -33.71 0.23 1.74
CA THR A 452 -32.43 0.90 1.57
C THR A 452 -32.43 2.30 2.21
N ASN A 453 -31.42 2.61 3.01
CA ASN A 453 -31.21 3.93 3.62
C ASN A 453 -30.37 4.88 2.72
N ILE A 454 -30.10 4.52 1.47
CA ILE A 454 -29.24 5.28 0.58
C ILE A 454 -30.02 6.37 -0.16
N SER A 455 -29.72 7.64 0.15
CA SER A 455 -30.17 8.81 -0.62
C SER A 455 -29.16 9.14 -1.71
N ARG A 456 -29.53 8.95 -2.98
CA ARG A 456 -28.64 9.07 -4.16
C ARG A 456 -27.89 10.40 -4.21
N TRP A 457 -28.60 11.52 -4.07
CA TRP A 457 -28.01 12.85 -4.21
C TRP A 457 -27.11 13.21 -3.02
N LYS A 458 -27.55 12.93 -1.79
CA LYS A 458 -26.77 13.22 -0.58
C LYS A 458 -25.49 12.40 -0.55
N HIS A 459 -25.57 11.11 -0.86
CA HIS A 459 -24.40 10.22 -0.85
C HIS A 459 -23.49 10.47 -2.05
N GLY A 460 -24.03 10.81 -3.24
CA GLY A 460 -23.22 11.21 -4.40
C GLY A 460 -22.37 12.46 -4.11
N MET A 461 -22.96 13.50 -3.49
CA MET A 461 -22.22 14.70 -3.11
C MET A 461 -21.17 14.41 -2.04
N LEU A 462 -21.48 13.52 -1.09
CA LEU A 462 -20.51 13.09 -0.08
C LEU A 462 -19.33 12.38 -0.72
N LEU A 463 -19.57 11.46 -1.66
CA LEU A 463 -18.51 10.77 -2.40
C LEU A 463 -17.61 11.75 -3.19
N LEU A 464 -18.17 12.79 -3.80
CA LEU A 464 -17.38 13.83 -4.46
C LEU A 464 -16.49 14.58 -3.45
N ARG A 465 -17.00 14.90 -2.27
CA ARG A 465 -16.20 15.49 -1.19
C ARG A 465 -15.07 14.55 -0.74
N MET A 466 -15.34 13.25 -0.65
CA MET A 466 -14.32 12.24 -0.32
C MET A 466 -13.25 12.13 -1.40
N ILE A 467 -13.60 12.19 -2.69
CA ILE A 467 -12.64 12.26 -3.79
C ILE A 467 -11.74 13.50 -3.63
N ALA A 468 -12.33 14.69 -3.44
CA ALA A 468 -11.56 15.92 -3.30
C ALA A 468 -10.63 15.87 -2.08
N PHE A 469 -11.09 15.31 -0.97
CA PHE A 469 -10.32 15.13 0.24
C PHE A 469 -9.17 14.12 0.03
N ALA A 470 -9.46 12.93 -0.51
CA ALA A 470 -8.47 11.90 -0.77
C ALA A 470 -7.42 12.37 -1.81
N ALA A 471 -7.86 13.09 -2.85
CA ALA A 471 -6.95 13.67 -3.83
C ALA A 471 -5.93 14.61 -3.17
N ARG A 472 -6.38 15.50 -2.29
CA ARG A 472 -5.48 16.42 -1.56
C ARG A 472 -4.53 15.72 -0.59
N ARG A 473 -4.96 14.64 0.06
CA ARG A 473 -4.19 13.95 1.11
C ARG A 473 -3.33 12.79 0.60
N ILE A 474 -3.64 12.24 -0.55
CA ILE A 474 -2.96 11.03 -1.09
C ILE A 474 -2.30 11.32 -2.44
N LYS A 475 -3.00 12.02 -3.36
CA LYS A 475 -2.52 12.16 -4.74
C LYS A 475 -1.67 13.41 -4.96
N PHE A 476 -2.10 14.53 -4.44
CA PHE A 476 -1.44 15.84 -4.61
C PHE A 476 -0.63 16.25 -3.38
N VAL A 477 0.22 15.35 -2.95
CA VAL A 477 1.13 15.57 -1.81
C VAL A 477 2.47 16.11 -2.25
#